data_20b08b930c15c412b1fa4502ea839125
#
_entry.id   20b08b930c15c412b1fa4502ea839125
#
_cell.length_a   1.000
_cell.length_b   1.000
_cell.length_c   1.000
_cell.angle_alpha   90.00
_cell.angle_beta   90.00
_cell.angle_gamma   90.00
#
_symmetry.space_group_name_H-M   'P 1'
#
loop_
_entity.id
_entity.type
_entity.pdbx_description
1 polymer ?
#
loop_
_entity_poly.entity_id
_entity_poly.type
_entity_poly.pdbx_seq_one_letter_code
_entity_poly.pdbx_strand_id
1 'polypeptide(L)'
;MLYLYSFDQFAGFDRVFAYQWEEKLAIWDLVSFGDNFFLVLWEKIAFPELYTTLFIQVGSFSVVEKSFFSEKYVELLHWMVYYWYSNYKTVIKLFFEWDTPSLLQRKGKINKKTKKTEVSIGKQQIVAENSQILVVFPDLWTRENYLQTDKEALLLNSLDTLAKKQTNRWKIKQSLSGMIIATGSEIFQDFQNLSDIFFVEPQKWYYASQQDPRYKVWTVLEKMSELRGAKISEICSEML
;
A
#
# COMPACT_ATOMS: atom_id res chain seq x y z
N MET A 1 -14.61 19.33 -11.71
CA MET A 1 -13.18 19.56 -11.53
C MET A 1 -12.60 18.28 -10.95
N LEU A 2 -11.56 17.76 -11.56
CA LEU A 2 -10.87 16.55 -11.09
C LEU A 2 -9.59 16.94 -10.36
N TYR A 3 -9.19 16.12 -9.41
CA TYR A 3 -7.92 16.25 -8.71
C TYR A 3 -7.04 15.07 -9.08
N LEU A 4 -5.84 15.39 -9.54
CA LEU A 4 -4.85 14.46 -10.03
C LEU A 4 -3.63 14.47 -9.12
N TYR A 5 -3.18 13.29 -8.72
CA TYR A 5 -1.89 13.12 -8.07
C TYR A 5 -0.83 12.78 -9.12
N SER A 6 0.23 13.56 -9.20
CA SER A 6 1.36 13.29 -10.10
C SER A 6 2.35 12.31 -9.45
N PHE A 7 2.76 11.30 -10.20
CA PHE A 7 3.85 10.41 -9.81
C PHE A 7 5.23 11.04 -10.02
N ASP A 8 5.31 12.07 -10.85
CA ASP A 8 6.57 12.74 -11.13
C ASP A 8 6.91 13.77 -10.05
N GLN A 9 8.22 13.94 -9.79
CA GLN A 9 8.70 14.93 -8.84
C GLN A 9 8.75 16.30 -9.51
N PHE A 10 7.78 17.16 -9.20
CA PHE A 10 7.91 18.59 -9.50
C PHE A 10 8.59 19.28 -8.32
N ALA A 11 9.77 19.88 -8.55
CA ALA A 11 10.51 20.55 -7.52
C ALA A 11 9.66 21.68 -6.88
N GLY A 12 9.44 21.60 -5.57
CA GLY A 12 8.85 22.66 -4.77
C GLY A 12 7.31 22.69 -4.68
N PHE A 13 6.57 21.80 -5.36
CA PHE A 13 5.10 21.83 -5.37
C PHE A 13 4.46 20.59 -4.77
N ASP A 14 3.24 20.76 -4.25
CA ASP A 14 2.39 19.63 -3.91
C ASP A 14 2.06 18.85 -5.18
N ARG A 15 2.05 17.52 -5.07
CA ARG A 15 1.84 16.62 -6.22
C ARG A 15 0.37 16.48 -6.61
N VAL A 16 -0.52 17.27 -5.99
CA VAL A 16 -1.95 17.25 -6.29
C VAL A 16 -2.31 18.49 -7.09
N PHE A 17 -2.90 18.27 -8.26
CA PHE A 17 -3.30 19.32 -9.19
C PHE A 17 -4.80 19.29 -9.40
N ALA A 18 -5.42 20.46 -9.49
CA ALA A 18 -6.79 20.59 -9.95
C ALA A 18 -6.83 20.66 -11.48
N TYR A 19 -7.76 19.95 -12.08
CA TYR A 19 -7.91 19.86 -13.52
C TYR A 19 -9.38 19.98 -13.95
N GLN A 20 -9.65 20.78 -14.97
CA GLN A 20 -10.98 20.91 -15.57
C GLN A 20 -11.05 19.99 -16.80
N TRP A 21 -11.95 19.01 -16.75
CA TRP A 21 -12.04 17.93 -17.74
C TRP A 21 -13.45 17.80 -18.32
N GLU A 22 -13.55 17.45 -19.58
CA GLU A 22 -14.81 17.24 -20.30
C GLU A 22 -15.22 15.78 -20.44
N GLU A 23 -14.28 14.83 -20.28
CA GLU A 23 -14.56 13.40 -20.36
C GLU A 23 -14.74 12.75 -18.99
N LYS A 24 -15.49 11.63 -18.92
CA LYS A 24 -15.68 10.88 -17.67
C LYS A 24 -14.46 10.03 -17.34
N LEU A 25 -13.56 10.55 -16.51
CA LEU A 25 -12.57 9.75 -15.79
C LEU A 25 -13.17 9.26 -14.48
N ALA A 26 -12.93 8.01 -14.13
CA ALA A 26 -13.31 7.49 -12.83
C ALA A 26 -12.23 7.77 -11.79
N ILE A 27 -12.63 7.92 -10.53
CA ILE A 27 -11.70 8.00 -9.41
C ILE A 27 -10.81 6.75 -9.42
N TRP A 28 -9.50 6.96 -9.18
CA TRP A 28 -8.44 5.94 -9.21
C TRP A 28 -8.08 5.41 -10.59
N ASP A 29 -8.55 6.03 -11.65
CA ASP A 29 -7.99 5.79 -12.97
C ASP A 29 -6.54 6.32 -13.01
N LEU A 30 -5.66 5.53 -13.60
CA LEU A 30 -4.32 5.97 -13.96
C LEU A 30 -4.39 6.57 -15.36
N VAL A 31 -3.97 7.81 -15.48
CA VAL A 31 -3.97 8.55 -16.74
C VAL A 31 -2.56 9.06 -17.07
N SER A 32 -2.29 9.27 -18.34
CA SER A 32 -1.04 9.87 -18.80
C SER A 32 -1.28 11.11 -19.65
N PHE A 33 -0.35 12.05 -19.56
CA PHE A 33 -0.23 13.21 -20.43
C PHE A 33 1.24 13.36 -20.85
N GLY A 34 1.54 13.12 -22.12
CA GLY A 34 2.93 12.94 -22.58
C GLY A 34 3.59 11.78 -21.83
N ASP A 35 4.77 12.01 -21.29
CA ASP A 35 5.53 11.04 -20.51
C ASP A 35 5.17 11.05 -19.01
N ASN A 36 4.28 11.95 -18.59
CA ASN A 36 3.89 12.09 -17.18
C ASN A 36 2.64 11.28 -16.85
N PHE A 37 2.61 10.71 -15.64
CA PHE A 37 1.52 9.88 -15.16
C PHE A 37 0.83 10.49 -13.95
N PHE A 38 -0.50 10.33 -13.90
CA PHE A 38 -1.33 10.89 -12.86
C PHE A 38 -2.36 9.89 -12.39
N LEU A 39 -2.71 9.96 -11.11
CA LEU A 39 -3.80 9.20 -10.51
C LEU A 39 -4.99 10.12 -10.27
N VAL A 40 -6.17 9.74 -10.74
CA VAL A 40 -7.41 10.48 -10.46
C VAL A 40 -7.82 10.24 -9.02
N LEU A 41 -7.82 11.27 -8.20
CA LEU A 41 -8.13 11.16 -6.77
C LEU A 41 -9.61 11.32 -6.48
N TRP A 42 -10.28 12.36 -7.03
CA TRP A 42 -11.72 12.63 -6.86
C TRP A 42 -12.26 13.67 -7.82
N GLU A 43 -13.59 13.71 -7.98
CA GLU A 43 -14.27 14.64 -8.89
C GLU A 43 -14.63 15.99 -8.23
N LYS A 44 -14.87 16.01 -6.93
CA LYS A 44 -15.22 17.22 -6.18
C LYS A 44 -14.47 17.26 -4.88
N ILE A 45 -13.93 18.44 -4.54
CA ILE A 45 -13.34 18.63 -3.23
C ILE A 45 -14.40 18.99 -2.21
N ALA A 46 -14.39 18.27 -1.10
CA ALA A 46 -15.02 18.70 0.13
C ALA A 46 -14.19 19.78 0.87
N PHE A 47 -12.91 19.93 0.53
CA PHE A 47 -11.95 20.79 1.24
C PHE A 47 -11.07 21.61 0.29
N PRO A 48 -11.60 22.68 -0.34
CA PRO A 48 -10.81 23.51 -1.27
C PRO A 48 -9.66 24.27 -0.59
N GLU A 49 -9.69 24.43 0.73
CA GLU A 49 -8.74 25.26 1.48
C GLU A 49 -7.40 24.56 1.77
N LEU A 50 -7.31 23.25 1.59
CA LEU A 50 -6.11 22.47 1.94
C LEU A 50 -5.09 22.35 0.81
N TYR A 51 -5.40 22.84 -0.39
CA TYR A 51 -4.52 22.68 -1.55
C TYR A 51 -4.29 24.01 -2.25
N THR A 52 -3.03 24.41 -2.32
CA THR A 52 -2.58 25.42 -3.28
C THR A 52 -2.73 24.80 -4.68
N THR A 53 -3.81 25.14 -5.32
CA THR A 53 -4.18 24.55 -6.60
C THR A 53 -3.40 25.22 -7.71
N LEU A 54 -2.44 24.53 -8.28
CA LEU A 54 -1.97 24.82 -9.61
C LEU A 54 -3.02 24.30 -10.60
N PHE A 55 -3.64 25.20 -11.36
CA PHE A 55 -4.50 24.84 -12.48
C PHE A 55 -3.62 24.48 -13.66
N ILE A 56 -3.68 23.23 -14.10
CA ILE A 56 -3.06 22.83 -15.36
C ILE A 56 -4.17 22.79 -16.40
N GLN A 57 -4.12 23.70 -17.34
CA GLN A 57 -4.95 23.65 -18.54
C GLN A 57 -4.19 22.86 -19.60
N VAL A 58 -4.51 21.60 -19.77
CA VAL A 58 -3.78 20.69 -20.66
C VAL A 58 -4.76 19.96 -21.58
N GLY A 59 -4.27 19.51 -22.71
CA GLY A 59 -5.00 18.72 -23.68
C GLY A 59 -5.52 17.36 -23.16
N SER A 60 -5.80 16.43 -24.03
CA SER A 60 -6.42 15.15 -23.69
C SER A 60 -5.48 14.22 -22.90
N PHE A 61 -5.96 13.64 -21.79
CA PHE A 61 -5.31 12.53 -21.11
C PHE A 61 -5.63 11.19 -21.79
N SER A 62 -4.70 10.26 -21.70
CA SER A 62 -4.95 8.87 -22.09
C SER A 62 -5.14 8.04 -20.83
N VAL A 63 -6.25 7.26 -20.77
CA VAL A 63 -6.45 6.31 -19.68
C VAL A 63 -5.48 5.14 -19.86
N VAL A 64 -4.58 4.94 -18.91
CA VAL A 64 -3.59 3.86 -18.93
C VAL A 64 -4.14 2.61 -18.29
N GLU A 65 -4.76 2.74 -17.12
CA GLU A 65 -5.39 1.64 -16.39
C GLU A 65 -6.59 2.17 -15.60
N LYS A 66 -7.74 1.49 -15.72
CA LYS A 66 -8.94 1.79 -14.93
C LYS A 66 -8.83 1.16 -13.56
N SER A 67 -9.30 1.87 -12.53
CA SER A 67 -9.31 1.40 -11.14
C SER A 67 -7.94 0.84 -10.72
N PHE A 68 -6.89 1.64 -10.88
CA PHE A 68 -5.50 1.22 -10.66
C PHE A 68 -5.26 0.63 -9.26
N PHE A 69 -5.90 1.18 -8.23
CA PHE A 69 -5.89 0.61 -6.88
C PHE A 69 -7.22 -0.05 -6.55
N SER A 70 -7.20 -1.06 -5.67
CA SER A 70 -8.42 -1.67 -5.17
C SER A 70 -9.20 -0.67 -4.30
N GLU A 71 -10.54 -0.75 -4.34
CA GLU A 71 -11.43 0.11 -3.56
C GLU A 71 -11.08 0.08 -2.06
N LYS A 72 -10.82 -1.11 -1.51
CA LYS A 72 -10.45 -1.30 -0.10
C LYS A 72 -9.12 -0.62 0.29
N TYR A 73 -8.16 -0.59 -0.63
CA TYR A 73 -6.89 0.08 -0.41
C TYR A 73 -7.05 1.59 -0.33
N VAL A 74 -7.89 2.10 -1.21
CA VAL A 74 -8.25 3.51 -1.26
C VAL A 74 -9.07 3.92 -0.04
N GLU A 75 -10.03 3.11 0.36
CA GLU A 75 -10.84 3.35 1.56
C GLU A 75 -9.96 3.41 2.82
N LEU A 76 -8.97 2.52 2.93
CA LEU A 76 -7.98 2.59 4.00
C LEU A 76 -7.21 3.91 3.99
N LEU A 77 -6.78 4.39 2.81
CA LEU A 77 -6.10 5.67 2.66
C LEU A 77 -6.97 6.84 3.15
N HIS A 78 -8.22 6.91 2.69
CA HIS A 78 -9.16 7.95 3.13
C HIS A 78 -9.39 7.89 4.64
N TRP A 79 -9.63 6.68 5.16
CA TRP A 79 -9.83 6.50 6.58
C TRP A 79 -8.61 6.99 7.38
N MET A 80 -7.39 6.73 6.95
CA MET A 80 -6.19 7.23 7.60
C MET A 80 -6.12 8.76 7.64
N VAL A 81 -6.46 9.43 6.54
CA VAL A 81 -6.50 10.90 6.50
C VAL A 81 -7.46 11.46 7.55
N TYR A 82 -8.68 10.92 7.62
CA TYR A 82 -9.70 11.41 8.54
C TYR A 82 -9.44 11.01 9.99
N TYR A 83 -9.04 9.76 10.24
CA TYR A 83 -8.87 9.22 11.59
C TYR A 83 -7.71 9.88 12.35
N TRP A 84 -6.59 10.16 11.67
CA TRP A 84 -5.43 10.84 12.27
C TRP A 84 -5.33 12.34 11.96
N TYR A 85 -6.37 12.94 11.41
CA TYR A 85 -6.38 14.37 11.05
C TYR A 85 -5.13 14.79 10.25
N SER A 86 -4.64 13.90 9.40
CA SER A 86 -3.47 14.13 8.57
C SER A 86 -3.88 14.65 7.18
N ASN A 87 -2.92 15.15 6.43
CA ASN A 87 -3.17 15.57 5.06
C ASN A 87 -2.96 14.42 4.07
N TYR A 88 -3.62 14.50 2.92
CA TYR A 88 -3.53 13.49 1.87
C TYR A 88 -2.10 13.27 1.37
N LYS A 89 -1.30 14.34 1.22
CA LYS A 89 0.09 14.26 0.76
C LYS A 89 0.93 13.36 1.67
N THR A 90 0.78 13.51 2.97
CA THR A 90 1.54 12.74 3.95
C THR A 90 1.09 11.28 3.98
N VAL A 91 -0.23 11.03 3.94
CA VAL A 91 -0.77 9.67 3.93
C VAL A 91 -0.45 8.96 2.60
N ILE A 92 -0.61 9.62 1.46
CA ILE A 92 -0.27 9.08 0.14
C ILE A 92 1.17 8.58 0.09
N LYS A 93 2.12 9.26 0.74
CA LYS A 93 3.51 8.81 0.80
C LYS A 93 3.67 7.44 1.45
N LEU A 94 2.88 7.10 2.47
CA LEU A 94 2.90 5.78 3.07
C LEU A 94 2.42 4.69 2.11
N PHE A 95 1.44 5.01 1.28
CA PHE A 95 0.79 4.06 0.39
C PHE A 95 1.58 3.82 -0.90
N PHE A 96 2.07 4.88 -1.55
CA PHE A 96 2.71 4.77 -2.87
C PHE A 96 3.76 5.86 -3.16
N GLU A 97 4.59 6.18 -2.19
CA GLU A 97 5.55 7.29 -2.23
C GLU A 97 6.37 7.39 -3.52
N TRP A 98 6.66 6.27 -4.18
CA TRP A 98 7.58 6.24 -5.31
C TRP A 98 7.15 5.25 -6.40
N ASP A 99 5.85 4.94 -6.48
CA ASP A 99 5.36 4.05 -7.51
C ASP A 99 5.42 4.79 -8.86
N THR A 100 6.48 4.57 -9.59
CA THR A 100 6.56 5.03 -10.97
C THR A 100 5.77 4.07 -11.86
N PRO A 101 5.06 4.59 -12.85
CA PRO A 101 4.27 3.81 -13.80
C PRO A 101 5.06 2.80 -14.64
N SER A 102 6.38 2.86 -14.63
CA SER A 102 7.25 1.85 -15.26
C SER A 102 6.94 0.41 -14.82
N LEU A 103 6.29 0.22 -13.64
CA LEU A 103 5.77 -1.07 -13.20
C LEU A 103 4.59 -1.57 -14.02
N LEU A 104 3.79 -0.67 -14.57
CA LEU A 104 2.61 -0.99 -15.39
C LEU A 104 2.99 -1.63 -16.72
N GLN A 105 4.18 -1.35 -17.23
CA GLN A 105 4.67 -1.92 -18.48
C GLN A 105 5.19 -3.35 -18.36
N ARG A 106 5.36 -3.87 -17.13
CA ARG A 106 5.75 -5.27 -16.90
C ARG A 106 4.58 -6.24 -17.08
N LYS A 107 3.98 -6.27 -18.26
CA LYS A 107 3.05 -7.32 -18.69
C LYS A 107 3.80 -8.64 -18.93
N GLY A 108 4.45 -9.18 -17.89
CA GLY A 108 4.97 -10.55 -17.92
C GLY A 108 3.82 -11.55 -17.89
N LYS A 109 3.96 -12.70 -18.56
CA LYS A 109 3.03 -13.82 -18.44
C LYS A 109 2.93 -14.21 -16.96
N ILE A 110 1.80 -13.91 -16.33
CA ILE A 110 1.54 -14.24 -14.94
C ILE A 110 1.16 -15.73 -14.89
N ASN A 111 2.06 -16.56 -14.41
CA ASN A 111 1.68 -17.91 -14.00
C ASN A 111 0.87 -17.79 -12.69
N LYS A 112 -0.46 -17.81 -12.78
CA LYS A 112 -1.45 -17.50 -11.74
C LYS A 112 -1.57 -18.52 -10.59
N LYS A 113 -0.61 -19.36 -10.34
CA LYS A 113 -0.70 -20.24 -9.18
C LYS A 113 0.17 -19.69 -8.06
N THR A 114 -0.49 -19.10 -7.04
CA THR A 114 0.12 -18.97 -5.71
C THR A 114 0.49 -20.35 -5.24
N LYS A 115 1.77 -20.59 -5.08
CA LYS A 115 2.25 -21.83 -4.49
C LYS A 115 1.97 -21.79 -2.99
N LYS A 116 1.72 -22.96 -2.43
CA LYS A 116 1.70 -23.14 -0.98
C LYS A 116 3.01 -22.61 -0.41
N THR A 117 2.91 -21.67 0.52
CA THR A 117 4.05 -21.06 1.20
C THR A 117 3.91 -21.28 2.69
N GLU A 118 4.97 -21.69 3.33
CA GLU A 118 4.99 -22.02 4.74
C GLU A 118 6.08 -21.24 5.46
N VAL A 119 5.76 -20.73 6.64
CA VAL A 119 6.71 -20.05 7.53
C VAL A 119 6.51 -20.54 8.97
N SER A 120 7.59 -20.55 9.74
CA SER A 120 7.53 -20.78 11.18
C SER A 120 7.97 -19.54 11.92
N ILE A 121 7.23 -19.18 12.96
CA ILE A 121 7.55 -18.04 13.85
C ILE A 121 7.63 -18.62 15.25
N GLY A 122 8.84 -18.79 15.76
CA GLY A 122 9.06 -19.55 16.97
C GLY A 122 8.49 -20.99 16.82
N LYS A 123 7.51 -21.31 17.66
CA LYS A 123 6.84 -22.64 17.65
C LYS A 123 5.60 -22.69 16.74
N GLN A 124 5.17 -21.57 16.20
CA GLN A 124 3.96 -21.47 15.39
C GLN A 124 4.26 -21.64 13.91
N GLN A 125 3.55 -22.54 13.26
CA GLN A 125 3.62 -22.79 11.83
C GLN A 125 2.43 -22.12 11.13
N ILE A 126 2.69 -21.32 10.09
CA ILE A 126 1.70 -20.59 9.31
C ILE A 126 1.82 -21.02 7.86
N VAL A 127 0.68 -21.37 7.26
CA VAL A 127 0.60 -21.86 5.88
C VAL A 127 -0.35 -20.99 5.08
N ALA A 128 0.14 -20.43 3.98
CA ALA A 128 -0.68 -19.71 3.02
C ALA A 128 -1.04 -20.61 1.84
N GLU A 129 -2.35 -20.80 1.62
CA GLU A 129 -2.89 -21.55 0.48
C GLU A 129 -3.98 -20.71 -0.19
N ASN A 130 -3.78 -20.34 -1.46
CA ASN A 130 -4.76 -19.60 -2.27
C ASN A 130 -5.22 -18.22 -1.75
N SER A 131 -4.65 -17.72 -0.65
CA SER A 131 -4.91 -16.42 -0.06
C SER A 131 -3.61 -15.73 0.30
N GLN A 132 -3.71 -14.43 0.63
CA GLN A 132 -2.58 -13.66 1.13
C GLN A 132 -2.65 -13.61 2.66
N ILE A 133 -1.52 -13.89 3.28
CA ILE A 133 -1.30 -13.78 4.72
C ILE A 133 -0.25 -12.69 4.97
N LEU A 134 -0.57 -11.76 5.84
CA LEU A 134 0.35 -10.71 6.28
C LEU A 134 0.88 -11.05 7.68
N VAL A 135 2.20 -11.12 7.82
CA VAL A 135 2.87 -11.25 9.12
C VAL A 135 3.61 -9.95 9.40
N VAL A 136 3.30 -9.31 10.54
CA VAL A 136 3.87 -8.02 10.92
C VAL A 136 4.77 -8.17 12.13
N PHE A 137 6.04 -7.91 11.93
CA PHE A 137 7.05 -7.89 12.98
C PHE A 137 7.29 -6.48 13.52
N PRO A 138 7.64 -6.34 14.81
CA PRO A 138 7.96 -5.04 15.39
C PRO A 138 9.19 -4.39 14.75
N ASP A 139 10.19 -5.19 14.42
CA ASP A 139 11.47 -4.74 13.88
C ASP A 139 12.18 -5.89 13.12
N LEU A 140 13.27 -5.53 12.43
CA LEU A 140 14.07 -6.48 11.68
C LEU A 140 14.79 -7.50 12.55
N TRP A 141 15.24 -7.09 13.74
CA TRP A 141 15.94 -7.99 14.67
C TRP A 141 15.02 -9.12 15.17
N THR A 142 13.81 -8.79 15.61
CA THR A 142 12.80 -9.77 16.04
C THR A 142 12.49 -10.73 14.88
N ARG A 143 12.31 -10.18 13.66
CA ARG A 143 12.09 -10.98 12.47
C ARG A 143 13.23 -11.97 12.20
N GLU A 144 14.47 -11.53 12.23
CA GLU A 144 15.65 -12.36 11.93
C GLU A 144 15.88 -13.47 12.95
N ASN A 145 15.52 -13.23 14.22
CA ASN A 145 15.70 -14.22 15.29
C ASN A 145 14.60 -15.28 15.34
N TYR A 146 13.37 -14.94 14.98
CA TYR A 146 12.23 -15.84 15.19
C TYR A 146 11.59 -16.37 13.91
N LEU A 147 11.86 -15.76 12.76
CA LEU A 147 11.31 -16.19 11.49
C LEU A 147 12.18 -17.27 10.84
N GLN A 148 11.58 -18.41 10.56
CA GLN A 148 12.12 -19.39 9.64
C GLN A 148 11.19 -19.43 8.42
N THR A 149 11.74 -19.18 7.25
CA THR A 149 10.96 -19.09 6.01
C THR A 149 11.58 -19.88 4.89
N ASP A 150 10.73 -20.41 4.02
CA ASP A 150 11.17 -20.89 2.72
C ASP A 150 11.45 -19.70 1.78
N LYS A 151 12.01 -20.00 0.61
CA LYS A 151 12.39 -18.96 -0.37
C LYS A 151 11.19 -18.27 -1.06
N GLU A 152 9.98 -18.73 -0.82
CA GLU A 152 8.77 -18.28 -1.51
C GLU A 152 8.05 -17.14 -0.76
N ALA A 153 8.35 -16.96 0.54
CA ALA A 153 7.80 -15.83 1.32
C ALA A 153 8.38 -14.49 0.85
N LEU A 154 7.53 -13.50 0.74
CA LEU A 154 7.90 -12.15 0.33
C LEU A 154 8.30 -11.30 1.52
N LEU A 155 9.60 -11.08 1.70
CA LEU A 155 10.14 -10.25 2.77
C LEU A 155 10.17 -8.78 2.31
N LEU A 156 9.39 -7.92 2.97
CA LEU A 156 9.42 -6.48 2.77
C LEU A 156 10.41 -5.84 3.74
N ASN A 157 11.23 -4.92 3.22
CA ASN A 157 12.23 -4.23 4.02
C ASN A 157 12.27 -2.75 3.63
N SER A 158 12.23 -1.86 4.63
CA SER A 158 12.36 -0.42 4.43
C SER A 158 13.67 -0.02 3.74
N LEU A 159 14.73 -0.82 3.88
CA LEU A 159 16.04 -0.61 3.26
C LEU A 159 16.15 -1.17 1.84
N ASP A 160 15.12 -1.84 1.33
CA ASP A 160 15.13 -2.35 -0.05
C ASP A 160 15.24 -1.22 -1.07
N THR A 161 15.91 -1.49 -2.17
CA THR A 161 15.97 -0.53 -3.28
C THR A 161 14.59 -0.25 -3.83
N LEU A 162 14.40 0.93 -4.41
CA LEU A 162 13.13 1.33 -5.01
C LEU A 162 12.60 0.28 -6.00
N ALA A 163 13.45 -0.21 -6.89
CA ALA A 163 13.07 -1.23 -7.88
C ALA A 163 12.59 -2.55 -7.24
N LYS A 164 13.17 -2.95 -6.08
CA LYS A 164 12.74 -4.14 -5.33
C LYS A 164 11.42 -3.88 -4.64
N LYS A 165 11.23 -2.73 -3.98
CA LYS A 165 9.97 -2.32 -3.36
C LYS A 165 8.82 -2.32 -4.39
N GLN A 166 9.03 -1.70 -5.53
CA GLN A 166 8.07 -1.69 -6.63
C GLN A 166 7.72 -3.10 -7.11
N THR A 167 8.73 -3.95 -7.33
CA THR A 167 8.51 -5.34 -7.74
C THR A 167 7.69 -6.11 -6.71
N ASN A 168 7.96 -5.92 -5.41
CA ASN A 168 7.23 -6.56 -4.33
C ASN A 168 5.78 -6.09 -4.27
N ARG A 169 5.52 -4.79 -4.37
CA ARG A 169 4.17 -4.21 -4.44
C ARG A 169 3.36 -4.77 -5.60
N TRP A 170 3.98 -4.84 -6.78
CA TRP A 170 3.35 -5.44 -7.95
C TRP A 170 2.98 -6.92 -7.70
N LYS A 171 3.88 -7.73 -7.11
CA LYS A 171 3.61 -9.13 -6.77
C LYS A 171 2.42 -9.25 -5.81
N ILE A 172 2.33 -8.38 -4.80
CA ILE A 172 1.24 -8.36 -3.83
C ILE A 172 -0.07 -8.02 -4.54
N LYS A 173 -0.10 -6.93 -5.30
CA LYS A 173 -1.26 -6.48 -6.08
C LYS A 173 -1.76 -7.54 -7.06
N GLN A 174 -0.87 -8.35 -7.63
CA GLN A 174 -1.24 -9.44 -8.54
C GLN A 174 -1.50 -10.77 -7.83
N SER A 175 -1.49 -10.81 -6.50
CA SER A 175 -1.63 -12.04 -5.70
C SER A 175 -0.62 -13.14 -6.07
N LEU A 176 0.60 -12.75 -6.46
CA LEU A 176 1.66 -13.69 -6.84
C LEU A 176 2.43 -14.23 -5.63
N SER A 177 2.19 -13.72 -4.44
CA SER A 177 2.77 -14.20 -3.18
C SER A 177 1.65 -14.41 -2.16
N GLY A 178 1.61 -15.58 -1.57
CA GLY A 178 0.67 -15.92 -0.51
C GLY A 178 1.15 -15.46 0.87
N MET A 179 2.46 -15.48 1.13
CA MET A 179 3.03 -15.09 2.43
C MET A 179 3.81 -13.78 2.29
N ILE A 180 3.38 -12.76 3.03
CA ILE A 180 3.98 -11.43 3.04
C ILE A 180 4.47 -11.13 4.46
N ILE A 181 5.75 -10.87 4.61
CA ILE A 181 6.40 -10.57 5.88
C ILE A 181 6.82 -9.11 5.87
N ALA A 182 6.32 -8.32 6.81
CA ALA A 182 6.53 -6.87 6.86
C ALA A 182 6.95 -6.40 8.25
N THR A 183 7.51 -5.21 8.33
CA THR A 183 7.55 -4.41 9.56
C THR A 183 6.44 -3.36 9.53
N GLY A 184 6.22 -2.65 10.63
CA GLY A 184 5.10 -1.72 10.76
C GLY A 184 5.01 -0.63 9.70
N SER A 185 6.13 -0.23 9.08
CA SER A 185 6.15 0.75 7.98
C SER A 185 5.75 0.18 6.61
N GLU A 186 5.85 -1.13 6.42
CA GLU A 186 5.66 -1.78 5.12
C GLU A 186 4.27 -2.44 4.97
N ILE A 187 3.33 -2.18 5.87
CA ILE A 187 1.99 -2.78 5.86
C ILE A 187 1.07 -2.18 4.78
N PHE A 188 1.37 -0.99 4.28
CA PHE A 188 0.54 -0.27 3.32
C PHE A 188 0.67 -0.83 1.90
N GLN A 189 0.07 -2.01 1.67
CA GLN A 189 0.11 -2.71 0.39
C GLN A 189 -1.31 -2.94 -0.14
N ASP A 190 -1.46 -2.95 -1.48
CA ASP A 190 -2.73 -3.23 -2.13
C ASP A 190 -2.98 -4.75 -2.21
N PHE A 191 -3.33 -5.35 -1.08
CA PHE A 191 -3.68 -6.77 -1.02
C PHE A 191 -4.98 -7.04 -1.78
N GLN A 192 -5.05 -8.14 -2.52
CA GLN A 192 -6.26 -8.51 -3.28
C GLN A 192 -7.14 -9.51 -2.53
N ASN A 193 -6.55 -10.46 -1.83
CA ASN A 193 -7.26 -11.55 -1.13
C ASN A 193 -6.64 -11.85 0.24
N LEU A 194 -6.38 -10.81 1.03
CA LEU A 194 -5.86 -10.93 2.39
C LEU A 194 -6.87 -11.67 3.27
N SER A 195 -6.47 -12.83 3.81
CA SER A 195 -7.31 -13.67 4.68
C SER A 195 -6.93 -13.58 6.15
N ASP A 196 -5.65 -13.47 6.44
CA ASP A 196 -5.14 -13.49 7.80
C ASP A 196 -4.03 -12.47 8.00
N ILE A 197 -3.99 -11.91 9.21
CA ILE A 197 -2.95 -10.99 9.68
C ILE A 197 -2.40 -11.56 10.98
N PHE A 198 -1.12 -11.87 11.01
CA PHE A 198 -0.41 -12.26 12.23
C PHE A 198 0.40 -11.08 12.74
N PHE A 199 0.13 -10.64 13.95
CA PHE A 199 0.77 -9.50 14.58
C PHE A 199 1.70 -9.99 15.69
N VAL A 200 3.00 -9.89 15.45
CA VAL A 200 4.04 -10.42 16.35
C VAL A 200 4.38 -9.40 17.40
N GLU A 201 4.35 -9.79 18.67
CA GLU A 201 4.66 -8.95 19.83
C GLU A 201 3.92 -7.59 19.84
N PRO A 202 2.58 -7.57 19.86
CA PRO A 202 1.77 -6.35 19.69
C PRO A 202 2.03 -5.29 20.77
N GLN A 203 2.58 -5.67 21.92
CA GLN A 203 2.88 -4.79 23.06
C GLN A 203 4.10 -3.88 22.83
N LYS A 204 4.90 -4.11 21.79
CA LYS A 204 6.10 -3.30 21.55
C LYS A 204 5.73 -1.85 21.17
N TRP A 205 6.30 -0.89 21.91
CA TRP A 205 5.98 0.54 21.77
C TRP A 205 6.31 1.14 20.39
N TYR A 206 7.28 0.61 19.68
CA TYR A 206 7.71 1.11 18.38
C TYR A 206 6.80 0.72 17.21
N TYR A 207 5.70 0.05 17.50
CA TYR A 207 4.58 -0.05 16.55
C TYR A 207 3.77 1.26 16.39
N ALA A 208 4.16 2.33 17.09
CA ALA A 208 3.61 3.66 16.87
C ALA A 208 4.57 4.51 16.02
N SER A 209 4.07 5.07 14.92
CA SER A 209 4.84 6.02 14.11
C SER A 209 5.13 7.29 14.92
N GLN A 210 6.40 7.72 14.91
CA GLN A 210 6.81 9.00 15.52
C GLN A 210 6.69 10.18 14.53
N GLN A 211 6.53 9.89 13.25
CA GLN A 211 6.36 10.88 12.18
C GLN A 211 4.89 11.01 11.80
N ASP A 212 4.52 12.16 11.25
CA ASP A 212 3.17 12.38 10.73
C ASP A 212 2.92 11.54 9.45
N PRO A 213 1.76 10.85 9.39
CA PRO A 213 0.76 10.67 10.43
C PRO A 213 1.25 9.75 11.55
N ARG A 214 1.02 10.15 12.79
CA ARG A 214 1.42 9.39 13.99
C ARG A 214 0.49 8.20 14.22
N TYR A 215 0.46 7.26 13.30
CA TYR A 215 -0.44 6.10 13.38
C TYR A 215 0.09 5.02 14.33
N LYS A 216 -0.85 4.25 14.89
CA LYS A 216 -0.56 3.00 15.58
C LYS A 216 -0.79 1.84 14.61
N VAL A 217 0.19 0.98 14.46
CA VAL A 217 0.12 -0.17 13.53
C VAL A 217 -1.09 -1.05 13.83
N TRP A 218 -1.34 -1.36 15.12
CA TRP A 218 -2.52 -2.13 15.55
C TRP A 218 -3.83 -1.57 14.97
N THR A 219 -4.07 -0.28 15.16
CA THR A 219 -5.31 0.37 14.70
C THR A 219 -5.45 0.34 13.17
N VAL A 220 -4.33 0.41 12.44
CA VAL A 220 -4.33 0.23 10.99
C VAL A 220 -4.67 -1.20 10.59
N LEU A 221 -4.09 -2.19 11.30
CA LEU A 221 -4.36 -3.61 11.03
C LEU A 221 -5.81 -3.98 11.34
N GLU A 222 -6.39 -3.44 12.42
CA GLU A 222 -7.83 -3.60 12.72
C GLU A 222 -8.69 -3.07 11.57
N LYS A 223 -8.39 -1.87 11.07
CA LYS A 223 -9.13 -1.31 9.91
C LYS A 223 -8.92 -2.12 8.65
N MET A 224 -7.73 -2.60 8.39
CA MET A 224 -7.48 -3.51 7.25
C MET A 224 -8.27 -4.81 7.38
N SER A 225 -8.32 -5.39 8.58
CA SER A 225 -9.12 -6.58 8.88
C SER A 225 -10.61 -6.34 8.61
N GLU A 226 -11.17 -5.24 9.12
CA GLU A 226 -12.55 -4.84 8.87
C GLU A 226 -12.85 -4.72 7.38
N LEU A 227 -12.06 -3.95 6.64
CA LEU A 227 -12.27 -3.69 5.22
C LEU A 227 -12.15 -4.95 4.35
N ARG A 228 -11.29 -5.88 4.72
CA ARG A 228 -10.97 -7.05 3.89
C ARG A 228 -11.62 -8.34 4.38
N GLY A 229 -12.22 -8.33 5.58
CA GLY A 229 -12.72 -9.54 6.24
C GLY A 229 -11.60 -10.49 6.66
N ALA A 230 -10.39 -9.97 6.87
CA ALA A 230 -9.24 -10.76 7.29
C ALA A 230 -9.26 -11.01 8.80
N LYS A 231 -8.80 -12.18 9.25
CA LYS A 231 -8.69 -12.49 10.68
C LYS A 231 -7.38 -11.94 11.23
N ILE A 232 -7.40 -11.28 12.40
CA ILE A 232 -6.18 -10.90 13.13
C ILE A 232 -5.89 -11.93 14.22
N SER A 233 -4.62 -12.33 14.32
CA SER A 233 -4.10 -13.20 15.38
C SER A 233 -2.80 -12.63 15.93
N GLU A 234 -2.67 -12.62 17.26
CA GLU A 234 -1.47 -12.15 17.93
C GLU A 234 -0.50 -13.31 18.18
N ILE A 235 0.80 -13.03 18.05
CA ILE A 235 1.89 -13.93 18.43
C ILE A 235 2.73 -13.26 19.51
N CYS A 236 2.56 -13.69 20.75
CA CYS A 236 3.25 -13.13 21.92
C CYS A 236 4.57 -13.88 22.21
N SER A 237 5.43 -13.26 23.03
CA SER A 237 6.77 -13.75 23.40
C SER A 237 6.78 -15.21 23.92
N GLU A 238 5.72 -15.65 24.59
CA GLU A 238 5.59 -17.01 25.10
C GLU A 238 5.49 -18.09 23.98
N MET A 239 5.12 -17.67 22.78
CA MET A 239 5.02 -18.51 21.58
C MET A 239 6.30 -18.47 20.72
N LEU A 240 7.19 -17.50 20.98
CA LEU A 240 8.46 -17.31 20.28
C LEU A 240 9.57 -18.16 20.93
#